data_7b8991c7c9592c68e3c863b2f9f99e00
#
_entry.id   7b8991c7c9592c68e3c863b2f9f99e00
#
_cell.length_a   1.000
_cell.length_b   1.000
_cell.length_c   1.000
_cell.angle_alpha   90.00
_cell.angle_beta   90.00
_cell.angle_gamma   90.00
#
_symmetry.space_group_name_H-M   'P 1'
#
loop_
_entity.id
_entity.type
_entity.pdbx_description
1 polymer ?
#
loop_
_entity_poly.entity_id
_entity_poly.type
_entity_poly.pdbx_seq_one_letter_code
_entity_poly.pdbx_strand_id
1 'polypeptide(L)'
;MEQAFFFYFAFVIAVTSVLVVALRNPIYSTLALLIMFFHVAGLYVTLHAEFLAAVQIIVYAGAILVLYLFVVMLLNLKQDVRYHRQWPIAAAVGVTLV
;
A
#
# COMPACT_ATOMS: atom_id res chain seq x y z
N MET A 1 -3.35 11.30 23.95
CA MET A 1 -4.04 11.30 22.66
C MET A 1 -3.12 11.06 21.49
N GLU A 2 -1.94 11.66 21.50
CA GLU A 2 -1.03 11.43 20.40
C GLU A 2 -0.64 9.97 20.27
N GLN A 3 -0.49 9.28 21.38
CA GLN A 3 -0.16 7.86 21.36
C GLN A 3 -1.28 7.03 20.74
N ALA A 4 -2.52 7.40 21.00
CA ALA A 4 -3.65 6.69 20.43
C ALA A 4 -3.65 6.81 18.90
N PHE A 5 -3.42 8.01 18.39
CA PHE A 5 -3.33 8.22 16.95
C PHE A 5 -2.15 7.47 16.36
N PHE A 6 -1.03 7.49 17.04
CA PHE A 6 0.16 6.76 16.59
C PHE A 6 -0.15 5.27 16.44
N PHE A 7 -0.74 4.67 17.46
CA PHE A 7 -1.07 3.26 17.41
C PHE A 7 -2.10 2.95 16.34
N TYR A 8 -3.08 3.84 16.15
CA TYR A 8 -4.06 3.67 15.09
C TYR A 8 -3.38 3.66 13.72
N PHE A 9 -2.56 4.64 13.44
CA PHE A 9 -1.87 4.71 12.15
C PHE A 9 -0.94 3.52 11.96
N ALA A 10 -0.23 3.14 13.01
CA ALA A 10 0.67 1.99 12.92
C ALA A 10 -0.09 0.71 12.64
N PHE A 11 -1.23 0.52 13.28
CA PHE A 11 -2.06 -0.66 13.06
C PHE A 11 -2.58 -0.70 11.62
N VAL A 12 -3.11 0.41 11.13
CA VAL A 12 -3.64 0.46 9.77
C VAL A 12 -2.52 0.23 8.75
N ILE A 13 -1.35 0.81 8.99
CA ILE A 13 -0.22 0.61 8.09
C ILE A 13 0.18 -0.87 8.07
N ALA A 14 0.23 -1.51 9.22
CA ALA A 14 0.59 -2.91 9.29
C ALA A 14 -0.43 -3.78 8.54
N VAL A 15 -1.72 -3.52 8.74
CA VAL A 15 -2.77 -4.28 8.08
C VAL A 15 -2.73 -4.08 6.58
N THR A 16 -2.63 -2.83 6.13
CA THR A 16 -2.62 -2.55 4.70
C THR A 16 -1.36 -3.07 4.03
N SER A 17 -0.22 -3.08 4.72
CA SER A 17 0.98 -3.65 4.13
C SER A 17 0.84 -5.14 3.91
N VAL A 18 0.16 -5.85 4.82
CA VAL A 18 -0.16 -7.25 4.60
C VAL A 18 -1.09 -7.41 3.41
N LEU A 19 -2.09 -6.55 3.30
CA LEU A 19 -3.02 -6.60 2.18
C LEU A 19 -2.31 -6.35 0.85
N VAL A 20 -1.34 -5.46 0.83
CA VAL A 20 -0.60 -5.18 -0.40
C VAL A 20 0.06 -6.46 -0.93
N VAL A 21 0.61 -7.25 -0.04
CA VAL A 21 1.28 -8.48 -0.44
C VAL A 21 0.28 -9.61 -0.71
N ALA A 22 -0.80 -9.66 0.06
CA ALA A 22 -1.73 -10.80 0.02
C ALA A 22 -2.74 -10.71 -1.11
N LEU A 23 -3.10 -9.51 -1.55
CA LEU A 23 -4.13 -9.37 -2.57
C LEU A 23 -3.63 -9.86 -3.93
N ARG A 24 -4.49 -10.62 -4.59
CA ARG A 24 -4.18 -11.16 -5.90
C ARG A 24 -4.17 -10.10 -6.98
N ASN A 25 -5.18 -9.25 -6.96
CA ASN A 25 -5.39 -8.28 -8.01
C ASN A 25 -4.41 -7.11 -7.82
N PRO A 26 -3.55 -6.84 -8.82
CA PRO A 26 -2.59 -5.74 -8.68
C PRO A 26 -3.25 -4.38 -8.45
N ILE A 27 -4.45 -4.19 -8.99
CA ILE A 27 -5.16 -2.93 -8.81
C ILE A 27 -5.57 -2.76 -7.35
N TYR A 28 -6.14 -3.80 -6.76
CA TYR A 28 -6.53 -3.75 -5.36
C TYR A 28 -5.32 -3.63 -4.44
N SER A 29 -4.24 -4.33 -4.78
CA SER A 29 -3.01 -4.23 -4.03
C SER A 29 -2.47 -2.80 -4.04
N THR A 30 -2.52 -2.15 -5.19
CA THR A 30 -2.08 -0.76 -5.32
C THR A 30 -2.98 0.19 -4.54
N LEU A 31 -4.28 -0.08 -4.52
CA LEU A 31 -5.21 0.73 -3.72
C LEU A 31 -4.93 0.59 -2.24
N ALA A 32 -4.61 -0.62 -1.79
CA ALA A 32 -4.22 -0.84 -0.41
C ALA A 32 -2.94 -0.07 -0.07
N LEU A 33 -2.00 -0.06 -1.01
CA LEU A 33 -0.77 0.69 -0.85
C LEU A 33 -1.04 2.19 -0.77
N LEU A 34 -2.00 2.67 -1.55
CA LEU A 34 -2.41 4.08 -1.51
C LEU A 34 -2.94 4.44 -0.12
N ILE A 35 -3.81 3.60 0.42
CA ILE A 35 -4.34 3.80 1.76
C ILE A 35 -3.21 3.80 2.79
N MET A 36 -2.27 2.89 2.65
CA MET A 36 -1.13 2.82 3.54
C MET A 36 -0.32 4.12 3.49
N PHE A 37 -0.06 4.64 2.30
CA PHE A 37 0.72 5.86 2.15
C PHE A 37 0.01 7.06 2.76
N PHE A 38 -1.31 7.14 2.65
CA PHE A 38 -2.05 8.21 3.32
C PHE A 38 -1.91 8.12 4.84
N HIS A 39 -1.91 6.90 5.37
CA HIS A 39 -1.74 6.73 6.81
C HIS A 39 -0.31 7.01 7.25
N VAL A 40 0.67 6.73 6.39
CA VAL A 40 2.05 7.12 6.67
C VAL A 40 2.15 8.64 6.75
N ALA A 41 1.47 9.34 5.84
CA ALA A 41 1.45 10.81 5.90
C ALA A 41 0.79 11.30 7.19
N GLY A 42 -0.28 10.65 7.61
CA GLY A 42 -0.90 10.98 8.88
C GLY A 42 0.05 10.79 10.06
N LEU A 43 0.85 9.73 10.00
CA LEU A 43 1.85 9.48 11.02
C LEU A 43 2.89 10.60 11.05
N TYR A 44 3.31 11.07 9.88
CA TYR A 44 4.25 12.19 9.82
C TYR A 44 3.66 13.44 10.46
N VAL A 45 2.38 13.68 10.28
CA VAL A 45 1.71 14.84 10.89
C VAL A 45 1.75 14.70 12.41
N THR A 46 1.48 13.51 12.95
CA THR A 46 1.52 13.31 14.39
C THR A 46 2.91 13.47 14.95
N LEU A 47 3.94 13.27 14.14
CA LEU A 47 5.33 13.47 14.55
C LEU A 47 5.81 14.89 14.28
N HIS A 48 4.91 15.80 13.92
CA HIS A 48 5.24 17.20 13.60
C HIS A 48 6.14 17.34 12.38
N ALA A 49 6.07 16.37 11.47
CA ALA A 49 6.81 16.42 10.22
C ALA A 49 5.87 16.76 9.08
N GLU A 50 5.28 17.95 9.13
CA GLU A 50 4.23 18.34 8.21
C GLU A 50 4.73 18.49 6.77
N PHE A 51 5.96 18.95 6.62
CA PHE A 51 6.53 19.06 5.29
C PHE A 51 6.69 17.68 4.67
N LEU A 52 7.18 16.71 5.43
CA LEU A 52 7.31 15.34 4.95
C LEU A 52 5.95 14.74 4.62
N ALA A 53 4.93 15.08 5.41
CA ALA A 53 3.58 14.60 5.14
C ALA A 53 3.09 15.12 3.78
N ALA A 54 3.32 16.40 3.50
CA ALA A 54 2.93 16.97 2.23
C ALA A 54 3.67 16.32 1.06
N VAL A 55 4.96 16.11 1.20
CA VAL A 55 5.76 15.44 0.18
C VAL A 55 5.26 14.01 -0.02
N GLN A 56 4.96 13.32 1.06
CA GLN A 56 4.47 11.95 1.00
C GLN A 56 3.19 11.87 0.16
N ILE A 57 2.25 12.75 0.40
CA ILE A 57 0.99 12.73 -0.33
C ILE A 57 1.20 13.14 -1.78
N ILE A 58 1.92 14.23 -2.00
CA ILE A 58 2.05 14.77 -3.35
C ILE A 58 2.88 13.85 -4.24
N VAL A 59 4.02 13.42 -3.76
CA VAL A 59 4.96 12.68 -4.59
C VAL A 59 4.63 11.19 -4.60
N TYR A 60 4.52 10.58 -3.43
CA TYR A 60 4.33 9.14 -3.39
C TYR A 60 2.93 8.73 -3.75
N ALA A 61 1.94 9.30 -3.10
CA ALA A 61 0.56 8.90 -3.35
C ALA A 61 0.03 9.52 -4.64
N GLY A 62 0.45 10.73 -4.95
CA GLY A 62 -0.09 11.44 -6.11
C GLY A 62 0.60 11.14 -7.41
N ALA A 63 1.94 11.07 -7.41
CA ALA A 63 2.67 10.92 -8.65
C ALA A 63 3.13 9.49 -8.88
N ILE A 64 3.88 8.95 -7.97
CA ILE A 64 4.49 7.64 -8.17
C ILE A 64 3.45 6.53 -8.17
N LEU A 65 2.58 6.53 -7.19
CA LEU A 65 1.60 5.47 -7.05
C LEU A 65 0.54 5.53 -8.14
N VAL A 66 0.11 6.72 -8.52
CA VAL A 66 -0.85 6.87 -9.61
C VAL A 66 -0.25 6.39 -10.92
N LEU A 67 1.00 6.74 -11.19
CA LEU A 67 1.67 6.25 -12.38
C LEU A 67 1.80 4.72 -12.35
N TYR A 68 2.17 4.19 -11.21
CA TYR A 68 2.26 2.75 -11.03
C TYR A 68 0.92 2.08 -11.29
N LEU A 69 -0.14 2.66 -10.76
CA LEU A 69 -1.49 2.12 -10.96
C LEU A 69 -1.86 2.12 -12.45
N PHE A 70 -1.51 3.19 -13.15
CA PHE A 70 -1.77 3.26 -14.59
C PHE A 70 -1.06 2.14 -15.33
N VAL A 71 0.22 1.95 -15.03
CA VAL A 71 1.02 0.91 -15.68
C VAL A 71 0.44 -0.47 -15.39
N VAL A 72 0.09 -0.71 -14.14
CA VAL A 72 -0.48 -2.01 -13.75
C VAL A 72 -1.79 -2.25 -14.46
N MET A 73 -2.62 -1.24 -14.59
CA MET A 73 -3.89 -1.39 -15.28
C MET A 73 -3.70 -1.79 -16.74
N LEU A 74 -2.72 -1.19 -17.39
CA LEU A 74 -2.46 -1.52 -18.78
C LEU A 74 -1.92 -2.94 -18.94
N LEU A 75 -1.09 -3.38 -18.00
CA LEU A 75 -0.50 -4.71 -18.05
C LEU A 75 -1.45 -5.79 -17.56
N ASN A 76 -2.39 -5.42 -16.71
CA ASN A 76 -3.26 -6.37 -16.05
C ASN A 76 -4.12 -7.17 -17.04
N LEU A 77 -4.43 -6.59 -18.18
CA LEU A 77 -5.24 -7.25 -19.19
C LEU A 77 -4.59 -8.51 -19.74
N LYS A 78 -3.27 -8.60 -19.68
CA LYS A 78 -2.53 -9.72 -20.24
C LYS A 78 -2.11 -10.74 -19.18
N GLN A 79 -2.12 -10.39 -17.92
CA GLN A 79 -1.54 -11.23 -16.87
C GLN A 79 -2.59 -11.86 -15.96
N ASP A 80 -3.86 -11.68 -16.28
CA ASP A 80 -4.92 -12.14 -15.43
C ASP A 80 -4.85 -13.65 -15.17
N VAL A 81 -4.59 -14.42 -16.21
CA VAL A 81 -4.54 -15.87 -16.12
C VAL A 81 -3.35 -16.35 -15.31
N ARG A 82 -2.21 -15.71 -15.51
CA ARG A 82 -0.99 -16.08 -14.78
C ARG A 82 -1.12 -15.80 -13.30
N TYR A 83 -1.81 -14.75 -12.94
CA TYR A 83 -1.94 -14.36 -11.56
C TYR A 83 -2.66 -15.41 -10.74
N HIS A 84 -3.65 -16.05 -11.32
CA HIS A 84 -4.40 -17.11 -10.65
C HIS A 84 -3.50 -18.29 -10.30
N ARG A 85 -2.57 -18.63 -11.16
CA ARG A 85 -1.68 -19.76 -10.93
C ARG A 85 -0.71 -19.52 -9.79
N GLN A 86 -0.26 -18.29 -9.65
CA GLN A 86 0.77 -17.96 -8.68
C GLN A 86 0.22 -17.56 -7.33
N TRP A 87 -1.08 -17.47 -7.22
CA TRP A 87 -1.71 -17.02 -5.99
C TRP A 87 -1.30 -17.86 -4.77
N PRO A 88 -1.36 -19.20 -4.80
CA PRO A 88 -0.99 -19.98 -3.61
C PRO A 88 0.47 -19.80 -3.23
N ILE A 89 1.34 -19.67 -4.22
CA ILE A 89 2.76 -19.47 -3.96
C ILE A 89 3.01 -18.10 -3.33
N ALA A 90 2.37 -17.08 -3.88
CA ALA A 90 2.51 -15.73 -3.35
C ALA A 90 1.98 -15.63 -1.92
N ALA A 91 0.85 -16.28 -1.65
CA ALA A 91 0.28 -16.28 -0.32
C ALA A 91 1.20 -16.99 0.66
N ALA A 92 1.76 -18.13 0.26
CA ALA A 92 2.66 -18.88 1.12
C ALA A 92 3.93 -18.08 1.44
N VAL A 93 4.49 -17.42 0.44
CA VAL A 93 5.67 -16.59 0.64
C VAL A 93 5.36 -15.43 1.57
N GLY A 94 4.22 -14.79 1.35
CA GLY A 94 3.81 -13.67 2.20
C GLY A 94 3.65 -14.08 3.65
N VAL A 95 3.02 -15.22 3.89
CA VAL A 95 2.83 -15.71 5.25
C VAL A 95 4.17 -16.08 5.88
N THR A 96 5.06 -16.69 5.10
CA THR A 96 6.37 -17.09 5.61
C THR A 96 7.21 -15.89 6.00
N LEU A 97 7.14 -14.81 5.22
CA LEU A 97 7.92 -13.62 5.51
C LEU A 97 7.39 -12.84 6.70
N VAL A 98 6.11 -12.97 6.99
CA VAL A 98 5.54 -12.30 8.14
C VAL A 98 5.79 -13.09 9.40
#